data_5b044cd58d9e9dcfcdbbeb1bb06ccba9
#
_entry.id   5b044cd58d9e9dcfcdbbeb1bb06ccba9
#
_cell.length_a   1.000
_cell.length_b   1.000
_cell.length_c   1.000
_cell.angle_alpha   90.00
_cell.angle_beta   90.00
_cell.angle_gamma   90.00
#
_symmetry.space_group_name_H-M   'P 1'
#
loop_
_entity.id
_entity.type
_entity.pdbx_description
1 polymer ?
#
loop_
_entity_poly.entity_id
_entity_poly.type
_entity_poly.pdbx_seq_one_letter_code
_entity_poly.pdbx_strand_id
1 'polypeptide(L)'
;VCNHVQQADGSLDGPPNEEDPMPAVTAPNPLALPRVPLTDPQLDRDRPVVSVTTAPSGLEGEGFPVRRAFHGVDLRALDPFIHMDQMGEVEYAPGEPKGTPWHPHRGFETVTYMIDGLFEHHDSNGGGGLITNGDTQWMTAGAGILHIETPPEHLVASGGLFHGFQLWVNLPKAMKFAAPRYQDIRASEVSLLASPDGGVLLRVIAGNVAGHAGPGVTHTPIALVHATLSPGASLTLPWQPDYNALVYTLAGRGSVGATRRPISMGQLAVFGEGDTVTIAADQTQETRSPTMDVLILGGQPIKEPVAMYGPFVMNTKAEVMQAFEDYQAGRLGTIPAAHAGVQGGTEDEA
;
A
#
# COMPACT_ATOMS: atom_id res chain seq x y z
N VAL A 1 -55.34 12.07 39.90
CA VAL A 1 -54.55 12.75 38.92
C VAL A 1 -53.26 11.95 38.78
N CYS A 2 -53.23 10.99 37.87
CA CYS A 2 -52.04 10.20 37.56
C CYS A 2 -51.54 10.63 36.21
N ASN A 3 -50.31 11.15 36.17
CA ASN A 3 -49.56 11.43 34.94
C ASN A 3 -48.90 10.12 34.44
N HIS A 4 -49.31 9.65 33.28
CA HIS A 4 -48.63 8.62 32.55
C HIS A 4 -47.50 9.30 31.76
N VAL A 5 -46.26 8.91 32.08
CA VAL A 5 -45.09 9.17 31.24
C VAL A 5 -45.01 8.01 30.26
N GLN A 6 -45.21 8.25 28.98
CA GLN A 6 -44.88 7.34 27.90
C GLN A 6 -43.39 7.27 27.74
N GLN A 7 -42.81 6.12 27.98
CA GLN A 7 -41.47 5.75 27.52
C GLN A 7 -41.53 5.59 25.99
N ALA A 8 -40.71 6.37 25.28
CA ALA A 8 -40.43 6.12 23.88
C ALA A 8 -39.46 4.96 23.78
N ASP A 9 -39.92 3.86 23.28
CA ASP A 9 -39.13 2.70 22.89
C ASP A 9 -38.44 3.01 21.57
N GLY A 10 -37.15 3.35 21.64
CA GLY A 10 -36.34 3.70 20.48
C GLY A 10 -35.42 2.54 20.07
N SER A 11 -36.00 1.44 19.60
CA SER A 11 -35.23 0.41 18.90
C SER A 11 -34.97 0.87 17.44
N LEU A 12 -33.82 1.48 17.24
CA LEU A 12 -33.21 1.71 15.92
C LEU A 12 -32.10 0.69 15.70
N ASP A 13 -32.45 -0.58 15.66
CA ASP A 13 -31.59 -1.64 15.16
C ASP A 13 -32.24 -2.24 13.91
N GLY A 14 -32.14 -1.53 12.81
CA GLY A 14 -32.17 -2.15 11.49
C GLY A 14 -30.83 -2.87 11.25
N PRO A 15 -30.81 -3.97 10.47
CA PRO A 15 -29.56 -4.59 10.08
C PRO A 15 -28.66 -3.51 9.44
N PRO A 16 -27.33 -3.53 9.67
CA PRO A 16 -26.43 -2.62 9.00
C PRO A 16 -26.69 -2.74 7.50
N ASN A 17 -26.95 -1.61 6.85
CA ASN A 17 -27.01 -1.55 5.39
C ASN A 17 -25.74 -2.20 4.86
N GLU A 18 -25.86 -2.99 3.79
CA GLU A 18 -24.72 -3.39 2.96
C GLU A 18 -23.97 -2.11 2.64
N GLU A 19 -22.87 -1.85 3.37
CA GLU A 19 -22.07 -0.65 3.18
C GLU A 19 -21.44 -0.78 1.80
N ASP A 20 -21.73 0.17 0.92
CA ASP A 20 -20.98 0.33 -0.32
C ASP A 20 -19.47 0.30 0.02
N PRO A 21 -18.65 -0.46 -0.72
CA PRO A 21 -17.23 -0.53 -0.45
C PRO A 21 -16.61 0.86 -0.58
N MET A 22 -16.31 1.44 0.56
CA MET A 22 -15.72 2.77 0.66
C MET A 22 -14.20 2.61 0.85
N PRO A 23 -13.38 3.45 0.17
CA PRO A 23 -11.95 3.45 0.48
C PRO A 23 -11.74 3.75 1.96
N ALA A 24 -10.79 3.05 2.54
CA ALA A 24 -10.53 2.86 3.97
C ALA A 24 -10.60 4.10 4.87
N VAL A 25 -10.30 5.29 4.38
CA VAL A 25 -10.41 6.54 5.13
C VAL A 25 -11.20 7.53 4.31
N THR A 26 -12.35 7.92 4.80
CA THR A 26 -13.20 8.93 4.18
C THR A 26 -13.21 10.22 4.99
N ALA A 27 -13.59 11.32 4.37
CA ALA A 27 -13.82 12.59 5.04
C ALA A 27 -15.25 13.06 4.75
N PRO A 28 -16.10 13.25 5.78
CA PRO A 28 -17.50 13.70 5.59
C PRO A 28 -17.60 15.04 4.86
N ASN A 29 -16.59 15.88 4.98
CA ASN A 29 -16.51 17.16 4.28
C ASN A 29 -15.07 17.42 3.81
N PRO A 30 -14.69 16.98 2.60
CA PRO A 30 -13.37 17.25 2.05
C PRO A 30 -13.05 18.76 1.98
N LEU A 31 -14.08 19.61 1.88
CA LEU A 31 -13.89 21.06 1.85
C LEU A 31 -13.40 21.65 3.18
N ALA A 32 -13.48 20.94 4.28
CA ALA A 32 -12.94 21.36 5.59
C ALA A 32 -11.47 20.97 5.79
N LEU A 33 -10.91 20.14 4.92
CA LEU A 33 -9.52 19.67 5.01
C LEU A 33 -8.53 20.75 4.53
N PRO A 34 -7.26 20.67 4.96
CA PRO A 34 -6.17 21.40 4.34
C PRO A 34 -6.12 21.14 2.82
N ARG A 35 -5.74 22.17 2.07
CA ARG A 35 -5.76 22.11 0.61
C ARG A 35 -4.37 21.91 0.03
N VAL A 36 -4.31 21.10 -1.01
CA VAL A 36 -3.16 21.12 -1.90
C VAL A 36 -3.05 22.54 -2.51
N PRO A 37 -1.87 23.17 -2.48
CA PRO A 37 -1.70 24.49 -3.09
C PRO A 37 -1.96 24.45 -4.59
N LEU A 38 -2.47 25.53 -5.13
CA LEU A 38 -2.56 25.72 -6.57
C LEU A 38 -1.15 25.82 -7.16
N THR A 39 -0.94 25.11 -8.24
CA THR A 39 0.31 25.18 -9.03
C THR A 39 0.20 26.32 -10.04
N ASP A 40 1.33 26.94 -10.39
CA ASP A 40 1.41 27.94 -11.45
C ASP A 40 1.89 27.28 -12.75
N PRO A 41 1.03 27.12 -13.78
CA PRO A 41 1.42 26.48 -15.02
C PRO A 41 2.52 27.20 -15.81
N GLN A 42 2.87 28.45 -15.43
CA GLN A 42 3.95 29.21 -16.03
C GLN A 42 5.30 28.94 -15.35
N LEU A 43 5.27 28.52 -14.09
CA LEU A 43 6.46 28.26 -13.27
C LEU A 43 6.69 26.76 -13.03
N ASP A 44 5.61 26.03 -12.83
CA ASP A 44 5.63 24.61 -12.46
C ASP A 44 5.52 23.73 -13.71
N ARG A 45 6.56 22.97 -13.97
CA ARG A 45 6.61 22.04 -15.10
C ARG A 45 5.96 20.71 -14.74
N ASP A 46 4.87 20.34 -15.42
CA ASP A 46 4.25 19.03 -15.25
C ASP A 46 5.19 17.92 -15.75
N ARG A 47 5.28 16.84 -15.01
CA ARG A 47 6.13 15.69 -15.34
C ARG A 47 5.60 14.95 -16.55
N PRO A 48 6.39 14.72 -17.60
CA PRO A 48 5.95 13.94 -18.74
C PRO A 48 5.76 12.47 -18.35
N VAL A 49 4.71 11.84 -18.88
CA VAL A 49 4.51 10.39 -18.73
C VAL A 49 5.46 9.66 -19.67
N VAL A 50 6.45 8.95 -19.11
CA VAL A 50 7.46 8.18 -19.85
C VAL A 50 6.86 6.86 -20.35
N SER A 51 6.20 6.11 -19.45
CA SER A 51 5.59 4.83 -19.78
C SER A 51 4.30 4.59 -19.00
N VAL A 52 3.43 3.75 -19.56
CA VAL A 52 2.31 3.12 -18.87
C VAL A 52 2.40 1.63 -19.10
N THR A 53 2.43 0.85 -18.03
CA THR A 53 2.49 -0.62 -18.05
C THR A 53 1.25 -1.19 -17.40
N THR A 54 0.88 -2.43 -17.78
CA THR A 54 -0.24 -3.15 -17.17
C THR A 54 0.32 -4.25 -16.28
N ALA A 55 -0.12 -4.28 -15.03
CA ALA A 55 0.25 -5.27 -14.04
C ALA A 55 -0.33 -6.64 -14.42
N PRO A 56 0.49 -7.67 -14.61
CA PRO A 56 -0.02 -9.03 -14.80
C PRO A 56 -0.65 -9.53 -13.50
N SER A 57 -1.73 -10.33 -13.64
CA SER A 57 -2.31 -11.05 -12.51
C SER A 57 -1.49 -12.31 -12.21
N GLY A 58 -1.43 -12.69 -10.95
CA GLY A 58 -0.74 -13.87 -10.44
C GLY A 58 -1.31 -14.33 -9.11
N LEU A 59 -0.66 -15.32 -8.52
CA LEU A 59 -0.97 -15.81 -7.18
C LEU A 59 0.28 -15.66 -6.31
N GLU A 60 0.10 -15.34 -5.04
CA GLU A 60 1.14 -15.28 -4.01
C GLU A 60 0.74 -16.06 -2.76
N GLY A 61 1.74 -16.30 -1.89
CA GLY A 61 1.56 -17.03 -0.64
C GLY A 61 0.91 -18.40 -0.87
N GLU A 62 -0.14 -18.69 -0.13
CA GLU A 62 -0.92 -19.92 -0.25
C GLU A 62 -1.94 -19.89 -1.40
N GLY A 63 -1.84 -18.92 -2.31
CA GLY A 63 -2.66 -18.83 -3.52
C GLY A 63 -3.66 -17.66 -3.52
N PHE A 64 -3.38 -16.57 -2.84
CA PHE A 64 -4.22 -15.37 -2.95
C PHE A 64 -3.89 -14.55 -4.23
N PRO A 65 -4.90 -13.93 -4.86
CA PRO A 65 -4.72 -13.23 -6.12
C PRO A 65 -4.02 -11.88 -5.93
N VAL A 66 -3.04 -11.60 -6.80
CA VAL A 66 -2.32 -10.33 -6.84
C VAL A 66 -2.21 -9.78 -8.26
N ARG A 67 -1.95 -8.46 -8.36
CA ARG A 67 -1.46 -7.80 -9.57
C ARG A 67 -0.08 -7.22 -9.29
N ARG A 68 0.92 -7.62 -10.08
CA ARG A 68 2.34 -7.22 -9.93
C ARG A 68 2.59 -5.87 -10.58
N ALA A 69 2.40 -4.80 -9.83
CA ALA A 69 2.38 -3.44 -10.36
C ALA A 69 3.70 -3.02 -11.06
N PHE A 70 4.84 -3.48 -10.58
CA PHE A 70 6.16 -3.09 -11.11
C PHE A 70 6.74 -4.05 -12.15
N HIS A 71 5.96 -5.06 -12.56
CA HIS A 71 6.44 -6.03 -13.55
C HIS A 71 6.85 -5.37 -14.86
N GLY A 72 8.08 -5.68 -15.32
CA GLY A 72 8.61 -5.18 -16.58
C GLY A 72 9.08 -3.72 -16.57
N VAL A 73 9.08 -3.05 -15.41
CA VAL A 73 9.61 -1.70 -15.27
C VAL A 73 11.07 -1.75 -14.81
N ASP A 74 11.92 -0.89 -15.37
CA ASP A 74 13.33 -0.77 -14.96
C ASP A 74 13.42 -0.30 -13.49
N LEU A 75 14.17 -1.06 -12.67
CA LEU A 75 14.37 -0.72 -11.25
C LEU A 75 14.92 0.70 -11.04
N ARG A 76 15.67 1.26 -12.01
CA ARG A 76 16.15 2.64 -11.90
C ARG A 76 15.04 3.67 -11.97
N ALA A 77 13.94 3.36 -12.66
CA ALA A 77 12.77 4.22 -12.72
C ALA A 77 11.87 4.06 -11.47
N LEU A 78 11.99 2.94 -10.76
CA LEU A 78 11.27 2.63 -9.53
C LEU A 78 12.04 3.07 -8.27
N ASP A 79 13.38 3.19 -8.34
CA ASP A 79 14.24 3.47 -7.18
C ASP A 79 13.69 4.62 -6.32
N PRO A 80 13.40 4.44 -5.03
CA PRO A 80 13.88 3.37 -4.16
C PRO A 80 12.95 2.15 -4.00
N PHE A 81 11.95 2.00 -4.81
CA PHE A 81 11.04 0.86 -4.70
C PHE A 81 11.56 -0.36 -5.48
N ILE A 82 11.22 -1.55 -4.99
CA ILE A 82 11.72 -2.83 -5.55
C ILE A 82 10.56 -3.65 -6.13
N HIS A 83 9.47 -3.74 -5.38
CA HIS A 83 8.34 -4.61 -5.68
C HIS A 83 7.05 -3.97 -5.17
N MET A 84 5.94 -4.19 -5.88
CA MET A 84 4.62 -3.85 -5.39
C MET A 84 3.59 -4.80 -5.96
N ASP A 85 2.82 -5.42 -5.07
CA ASP A 85 1.66 -6.24 -5.41
C ASP A 85 0.39 -5.59 -4.87
N GLN A 86 -0.59 -5.37 -5.73
CA GLN A 86 -1.96 -5.11 -5.32
C GLN A 86 -2.61 -6.46 -4.97
N MET A 87 -3.09 -6.60 -3.75
CA MET A 87 -3.78 -7.76 -3.22
C MET A 87 -5.29 -7.54 -3.36
N GLY A 88 -5.95 -8.34 -4.17
CA GLY A 88 -7.37 -8.14 -4.49
C GLY A 88 -7.55 -7.06 -5.57
N GLU A 89 -8.63 -6.36 -5.65
CA GLU A 89 -9.90 -6.41 -4.91
C GLU A 89 -10.59 -7.77 -5.10
N VAL A 90 -10.94 -8.46 -4.03
CA VAL A 90 -11.58 -9.78 -4.08
C VAL A 90 -12.60 -9.93 -2.94
N GLU A 91 -13.77 -10.47 -3.28
CA GLU A 91 -14.78 -10.90 -2.31
C GLU A 91 -14.58 -12.39 -2.07
N TYR A 92 -14.05 -12.74 -0.90
CA TYR A 92 -13.81 -14.13 -0.53
C TYR A 92 -15.08 -14.79 -0.01
N ALA A 93 -15.36 -16.03 -0.45
CA ALA A 93 -16.30 -16.89 0.23
C ALA A 93 -15.70 -17.47 1.53
N PRO A 94 -16.55 -17.96 2.46
CA PRO A 94 -16.08 -18.65 3.66
C PRO A 94 -15.09 -19.78 3.34
N GLY A 95 -13.95 -19.79 4.03
CA GLY A 95 -12.86 -20.75 3.83
C GLY A 95 -11.86 -20.41 2.73
N GLU A 96 -12.08 -19.37 1.94
CA GLU A 96 -11.17 -18.96 0.85
C GLU A 96 -10.00 -18.06 1.28
N PRO A 97 -10.14 -17.13 2.29
CA PRO A 97 -9.03 -16.27 2.68
C PRO A 97 -7.78 -17.07 3.05
N LYS A 98 -6.65 -16.67 2.47
CA LYS A 98 -5.35 -17.31 2.68
C LYS A 98 -4.29 -16.27 2.95
N GLY A 99 -3.18 -16.70 3.54
CA GLY A 99 -2.05 -15.87 3.87
C GLY A 99 -0.74 -16.37 3.27
N THR A 100 0.35 -16.07 3.95
CA THR A 100 1.67 -16.58 3.65
C THR A 100 2.16 -17.47 4.79
N PRO A 101 2.96 -18.52 4.52
CA PRO A 101 3.65 -19.23 5.58
C PRO A 101 4.76 -18.35 6.21
N TRP A 102 5.38 -18.81 7.30
CA TRP A 102 6.56 -18.18 7.86
C TRP A 102 7.66 -18.06 6.81
N HIS A 103 8.14 -16.86 6.57
CA HIS A 103 9.18 -16.57 5.58
C HIS A 103 10.14 -15.47 6.07
N PRO A 104 11.39 -15.45 5.57
CA PRO A 104 12.38 -14.45 5.94
C PRO A 104 12.31 -13.22 5.05
N HIS A 105 12.84 -12.08 5.57
CA HIS A 105 13.23 -10.94 4.75
C HIS A 105 14.55 -10.35 5.25
N ARG A 106 15.34 -9.72 4.35
CA ARG A 106 16.54 -8.96 4.69
C ARG A 106 16.82 -7.86 3.67
N GLY A 107 17.24 -6.69 4.15
CA GLY A 107 17.85 -5.63 3.36
C GLY A 107 16.89 -4.60 2.77
N PHE A 108 15.63 -4.61 3.17
CA PHE A 108 14.60 -3.69 2.69
C PHE A 108 13.48 -3.52 3.73
N GLU A 109 12.47 -2.75 3.40
CA GLU A 109 11.27 -2.56 4.19
C GLU A 109 10.05 -3.08 3.42
N THR A 110 9.12 -3.75 4.11
CA THR A 110 7.79 -4.09 3.58
C THR A 110 6.76 -3.14 4.13
N VAL A 111 5.83 -2.71 3.28
CA VAL A 111 4.72 -1.84 3.64
C VAL A 111 3.44 -2.50 3.18
N THR A 112 2.58 -2.88 4.13
CA THR A 112 1.26 -3.44 3.86
C THR A 112 0.21 -2.41 4.22
N TYR A 113 -0.58 -1.95 3.26
CA TYR A 113 -1.69 -1.02 3.46
C TYR A 113 -2.99 -1.70 3.12
N MET A 114 -3.91 -1.72 4.09
CA MET A 114 -5.25 -2.27 3.90
C MET A 114 -6.20 -1.17 3.44
N ILE A 115 -6.82 -1.38 2.29
CA ILE A 115 -7.89 -0.52 1.78
C ILE A 115 -9.21 -1.06 2.34
N ASP A 116 -9.47 -2.35 2.15
CA ASP A 116 -10.64 -3.04 2.69
C ASP A 116 -10.22 -4.40 3.25
N GLY A 117 -10.77 -4.78 4.39
CA GLY A 117 -10.54 -6.07 5.02
C GLY A 117 -9.60 -6.03 6.21
N LEU A 118 -9.09 -7.19 6.56
CA LEU A 118 -8.33 -7.43 7.78
C LEU A 118 -7.14 -8.34 7.48
N PHE A 119 -5.98 -8.02 8.07
CA PHE A 119 -4.79 -8.84 7.92
C PHE A 119 -4.00 -8.83 9.23
N GLU A 120 -3.61 -10.00 9.70
CA GLU A 120 -2.74 -10.18 10.87
C GLU A 120 -1.33 -10.51 10.42
N HIS A 121 -0.34 -10.00 11.17
CA HIS A 121 0.98 -10.54 11.03
C HIS A 121 1.66 -10.74 12.39
N HIS A 122 2.65 -11.63 12.39
CA HIS A 122 3.50 -11.91 13.53
C HIS A 122 4.94 -12.10 13.06
N ASP A 123 5.91 -11.77 13.94
CA ASP A 123 7.32 -11.90 13.63
C ASP A 123 8.12 -12.71 14.66
N SER A 124 9.36 -13.04 14.29
CA SER A 124 10.28 -13.80 15.13
C SER A 124 10.83 -13.04 16.35
N ASN A 125 10.57 -11.73 16.45
CA ASN A 125 11.00 -10.89 17.58
C ASN A 125 9.89 -10.64 18.60
N GLY A 126 8.68 -11.23 18.38
CA GLY A 126 7.51 -11.05 19.22
C GLY A 126 6.70 -9.81 18.89
N GLY A 127 6.95 -9.19 17.73
CA GLY A 127 6.11 -8.17 17.13
C GLY A 127 4.92 -8.81 16.40
N GLY A 128 3.93 -8.00 16.11
CA GLY A 128 2.73 -8.42 15.39
C GLY A 128 1.56 -7.50 15.64
N GLY A 129 0.51 -7.65 14.85
CA GLY A 129 -0.71 -6.88 15.01
C GLY A 129 -1.74 -7.16 13.93
N LEU A 130 -2.94 -6.68 14.20
CA LEU A 130 -4.03 -6.66 13.25
C LEU A 130 -4.05 -5.28 12.57
N ILE A 131 -4.06 -5.27 11.25
CA ILE A 131 -4.35 -4.10 10.43
C ILE A 131 -5.74 -4.22 9.81
N THR A 132 -6.46 -3.12 9.82
CA THR A 132 -7.83 -3.00 9.33
C THR A 132 -7.92 -1.94 8.25
N ASN A 133 -9.11 -1.65 7.78
CA ASN A 133 -9.35 -0.62 6.76
C ASN A 133 -8.61 0.69 7.05
N GLY A 134 -7.73 1.10 6.16
CA GLY A 134 -6.93 2.34 6.24
C GLY A 134 -5.66 2.25 7.05
N ASP A 135 -5.44 1.16 7.77
CA ASP A 135 -4.20 0.97 8.53
C ASP A 135 -3.04 0.58 7.61
N THR A 136 -1.86 0.98 8.01
CA THR A 136 -0.61 0.61 7.34
C THR A 136 0.33 -0.05 8.33
N GLN A 137 0.90 -1.17 7.93
CA GLN A 137 1.98 -1.79 8.65
C GLN A 137 3.29 -1.59 7.89
N TRP A 138 4.27 -1.03 8.58
CA TRP A 138 5.59 -0.76 8.04
C TRP A 138 6.64 -1.58 8.78
N MET A 139 7.18 -2.61 8.13
CA MET A 139 8.22 -3.46 8.70
C MET A 139 9.58 -3.15 8.06
N THR A 140 10.54 -2.68 8.84
CA THR A 140 11.94 -2.68 8.44
C THR A 140 12.50 -4.07 8.67
N ALA A 141 12.78 -4.84 7.63
CA ALA A 141 13.42 -6.14 7.75
C ALA A 141 14.93 -6.01 8.08
N GLY A 142 15.60 -5.03 7.50
CA GLY A 142 16.99 -4.66 7.83
C GLY A 142 17.95 -5.85 7.87
N ALA A 143 18.51 -6.14 9.04
CA ALA A 143 19.46 -7.23 9.26
C ALA A 143 18.87 -8.63 9.06
N GLY A 144 17.57 -8.75 9.08
CA GLY A 144 16.83 -9.99 8.85
C GLY A 144 15.78 -10.26 9.93
N ILE A 145 14.65 -10.81 9.49
CA ILE A 145 13.50 -11.16 10.32
C ILE A 145 12.74 -12.31 9.66
N LEU A 146 12.05 -13.12 10.46
CA LEU A 146 11.02 -14.04 9.99
C LEU A 146 9.66 -13.45 10.32
N HIS A 147 8.72 -13.56 9.40
CA HIS A 147 7.33 -13.16 9.67
C HIS A 147 6.32 -14.05 8.95
N ILE A 148 5.07 -13.91 9.36
CA ILE A 148 3.90 -14.55 8.78
C ILE A 148 2.81 -13.51 8.65
N GLU A 149 2.07 -13.56 7.56
CA GLU A 149 0.92 -12.71 7.29
C GLU A 149 -0.29 -13.59 7.00
N THR A 150 -1.37 -13.43 7.79
CA THR A 150 -2.55 -14.30 7.71
C THR A 150 -3.84 -13.51 7.85
N PRO A 151 -4.92 -13.93 7.19
CA PRO A 151 -6.25 -13.44 7.52
C PRO A 151 -6.62 -13.92 8.93
N PRO A 152 -7.28 -13.10 9.76
CA PRO A 152 -7.77 -13.55 11.07
C PRO A 152 -8.84 -14.64 10.92
N GLU A 153 -8.94 -15.52 11.92
CA GLU A 153 -9.81 -16.71 11.89
C GLU A 153 -11.27 -16.38 11.55
N HIS A 154 -11.80 -15.28 12.07
CA HIS A 154 -13.17 -14.88 11.78
C HIS A 154 -13.37 -14.50 10.29
N LEU A 155 -12.39 -13.87 9.65
CA LEU A 155 -12.45 -13.58 8.21
C LEU A 155 -12.35 -14.86 7.37
N VAL A 156 -11.55 -15.84 7.81
CA VAL A 156 -11.52 -17.17 7.17
C VAL A 156 -12.89 -17.84 7.27
N ALA A 157 -13.55 -17.73 8.45
CA ALA A 157 -14.85 -18.35 8.68
C ALA A 157 -16.01 -17.67 7.93
N SER A 158 -16.00 -16.36 7.81
CA SER A 158 -17.10 -15.58 7.19
C SER A 158 -16.87 -15.27 5.70
N GLY A 159 -15.62 -15.25 5.24
CA GLY A 159 -15.27 -14.57 3.99
C GLY A 159 -15.38 -13.05 4.13
N GLY A 160 -15.38 -12.35 3.01
CA GLY A 160 -15.57 -10.90 2.94
C GLY A 160 -14.61 -10.22 1.98
N LEU A 161 -14.74 -8.91 1.88
CA LEU A 161 -13.93 -8.08 1.00
C LEU A 161 -12.48 -7.99 1.49
N PHE A 162 -11.54 -8.15 0.56
CA PHE A 162 -10.12 -8.00 0.81
C PHE A 162 -9.47 -7.20 -0.32
N HIS A 163 -8.89 -6.07 0.03
CA HIS A 163 -8.19 -5.19 -0.90
C HIS A 163 -7.07 -4.44 -0.18
N GLY A 164 -5.88 -4.49 -0.73
CA GLY A 164 -4.73 -3.79 -0.19
C GLY A 164 -3.57 -3.80 -1.17
N PHE A 165 -2.41 -3.40 -0.71
CA PHE A 165 -1.18 -3.60 -1.44
C PHE A 165 -0.01 -3.88 -0.49
N GLN A 166 0.98 -4.58 -1.01
CA GLN A 166 2.29 -4.74 -0.37
C GLN A 166 3.36 -4.07 -1.24
N LEU A 167 4.12 -3.16 -0.62
CA LEU A 167 5.20 -2.41 -1.26
C LEU A 167 6.53 -2.76 -0.60
N TRP A 168 7.57 -3.00 -1.41
CA TRP A 168 8.94 -3.16 -0.92
C TRP A 168 9.74 -1.90 -1.19
N VAL A 169 10.28 -1.31 -0.12
CA VAL A 169 11.13 -0.12 -0.17
C VAL A 169 12.57 -0.51 0.11
N ASN A 170 13.47 -0.23 -0.82
CA ASN A 170 14.88 -0.55 -0.68
C ASN A 170 15.54 0.26 0.44
N LEU A 171 16.51 -0.33 1.10
CA LEU A 171 17.39 0.36 2.04
C LEU A 171 18.72 0.69 1.37
N PRO A 172 19.30 1.88 1.63
CA PRO A 172 20.68 2.18 1.26
C PRO A 172 21.64 1.15 1.86
N LYS A 173 22.78 0.91 1.22
CA LYS A 173 23.79 -0.04 1.67
C LYS A 173 24.14 0.12 3.16
N ALA A 174 24.28 1.37 3.60
CA ALA A 174 24.59 1.67 4.99
C ALA A 174 23.50 1.20 5.99
N MET A 175 22.25 1.00 5.51
CA MET A 175 21.10 0.64 6.32
C MET A 175 20.60 -0.79 6.09
N LYS A 176 21.25 -1.57 5.20
CA LYS A 176 20.88 -2.97 4.90
C LYS A 176 20.86 -3.87 6.13
N PHE A 177 21.62 -3.54 7.14
CA PHE A 177 21.70 -4.26 8.40
C PHE A 177 21.14 -3.45 9.59
N ALA A 178 20.25 -2.50 9.33
CA ALA A 178 19.50 -1.82 10.40
C ALA A 178 18.73 -2.84 11.25
N ALA A 179 18.53 -2.53 12.52
CA ALA A 179 17.74 -3.38 13.40
C ALA A 179 16.30 -3.48 12.87
N PRO A 180 15.71 -4.68 12.85
CA PRO A 180 14.29 -4.84 12.50
C PRO A 180 13.39 -4.01 13.41
N ARG A 181 12.38 -3.40 12.82
CA ARG A 181 11.35 -2.64 13.58
C ARG A 181 10.01 -2.65 12.86
N TYR A 182 8.97 -2.37 13.62
CA TYR A 182 7.62 -2.16 13.11
C TYR A 182 7.09 -0.76 13.40
N GLN A 183 6.21 -0.30 12.54
CA GLN A 183 5.35 0.86 12.75
C GLN A 183 3.94 0.42 12.36
N ASP A 184 3.03 0.42 13.34
CA ASP A 184 1.60 0.27 13.09
C ASP A 184 1.01 1.67 12.95
N ILE A 185 0.73 2.07 11.73
CA ILE A 185 0.16 3.37 11.39
C ILE A 185 -1.34 3.19 11.28
N ARG A 186 -2.09 3.78 12.21
CA ARG A 186 -3.54 3.70 12.19
C ARG A 186 -4.14 4.67 11.18
N ALA A 187 -5.28 4.30 10.62
CA ALA A 187 -6.03 5.12 9.68
C ALA A 187 -6.28 6.54 10.19
N SER A 188 -6.51 6.68 11.51
CA SER A 188 -6.72 7.97 12.18
C SER A 188 -5.47 8.87 12.27
N GLU A 189 -4.28 8.33 12.06
CA GLU A 189 -3.02 9.07 12.13
C GLU A 189 -2.60 9.65 10.77
N VAL A 190 -3.22 9.15 9.69
CA VAL A 190 -2.89 9.55 8.33
C VAL A 190 -3.29 11.00 8.08
N SER A 191 -2.40 11.80 7.52
CA SER A 191 -2.70 13.18 7.17
C SER A 191 -3.62 13.26 5.96
N LEU A 192 -4.77 13.93 6.12
CA LEU A 192 -5.76 14.11 5.06
C LEU A 192 -5.65 15.50 4.42
N LEU A 193 -5.65 15.53 3.09
CA LEU A 193 -5.68 16.75 2.28
C LEU A 193 -6.80 16.63 1.24
N ALA A 194 -7.23 17.77 0.71
CA ALA A 194 -8.13 17.80 -0.44
C ALA A 194 -7.57 18.64 -1.58
N SER A 195 -8.01 18.36 -2.81
CA SER A 195 -7.80 19.27 -3.94
C SER A 195 -8.45 20.63 -3.69
N PRO A 196 -8.06 21.69 -4.40
CA PRO A 196 -8.63 23.04 -4.19
C PRO A 196 -10.16 23.08 -4.31
N ASP A 197 -10.75 22.27 -5.18
CA ASP A 197 -12.19 22.15 -5.39
C ASP A 197 -12.88 21.11 -4.49
N GLY A 198 -12.10 20.30 -3.74
CA GLY A 198 -12.60 19.23 -2.88
C GLY A 198 -12.99 17.95 -3.62
N GLY A 199 -12.74 17.86 -4.92
CA GLY A 199 -13.05 16.68 -5.74
C GLY A 199 -12.08 15.52 -5.55
N VAL A 200 -10.96 15.75 -4.87
CA VAL A 200 -9.95 14.71 -4.58
C VAL A 200 -9.62 14.70 -3.09
N LEU A 201 -9.68 13.52 -2.48
CA LEU A 201 -9.19 13.26 -1.13
C LEU A 201 -7.83 12.57 -1.21
N LEU A 202 -6.83 13.11 -0.51
CA LEU A 202 -5.49 12.54 -0.40
C LEU A 202 -5.22 12.08 1.02
N ARG A 203 -4.64 10.90 1.16
CA ARG A 203 -4.17 10.29 2.41
C ARG A 203 -2.66 10.17 2.32
N VAL A 204 -1.95 11.03 3.07
CA VAL A 204 -0.47 11.02 3.09
C VAL A 204 -0.03 10.00 4.13
N ILE A 205 0.40 8.83 3.68
CA ILE A 205 0.83 7.71 4.54
C ILE A 205 2.27 7.94 5.00
N ALA A 206 3.15 8.37 4.09
CA ALA A 206 4.54 8.66 4.41
C ALA A 206 5.08 9.82 3.55
N GLY A 207 6.14 10.46 4.05
CA GLY A 207 6.79 11.59 3.41
C GLY A 207 6.08 12.92 3.67
N ASN A 208 6.53 13.97 2.99
CA ASN A 208 5.93 15.30 3.07
C ASN A 208 5.36 15.69 1.72
N VAL A 209 4.06 15.94 1.68
CA VAL A 209 3.33 16.31 0.47
C VAL A 209 2.61 17.63 0.71
N ALA A 210 2.87 18.62 -0.12
CA ALA A 210 2.29 19.95 0.00
C ALA A 210 2.43 20.59 1.40
N GLY A 211 3.54 20.32 2.10
CA GLY A 211 3.80 20.82 3.46
C GLY A 211 3.18 19.99 4.58
N HIS A 212 2.50 18.87 4.27
CA HIS A 212 1.88 17.99 5.25
C HIS A 212 2.62 16.66 5.31
N ALA A 213 3.07 16.27 6.50
CA ALA A 213 3.81 15.04 6.73
C ALA A 213 2.84 13.87 7.00
N GLY A 214 3.09 12.74 6.35
CA GLY A 214 2.51 11.47 6.74
C GLY A 214 3.20 10.89 7.99
N PRO A 215 2.53 9.98 8.73
CA PRO A 215 3.06 9.39 9.97
C PRO A 215 4.20 8.39 9.74
N GLY A 216 4.32 7.80 8.55
CA GLY A 216 5.33 6.79 8.25
C GLY A 216 6.75 7.35 8.31
N VAL A 217 7.58 6.77 9.18
CA VAL A 217 9.01 7.10 9.32
C VAL A 217 9.84 6.16 8.46
N THR A 218 10.56 6.70 7.49
CA THR A 218 11.29 5.94 6.48
C THR A 218 12.80 6.12 6.62
N HIS A 219 13.57 5.08 6.29
CA HIS A 219 15.03 5.18 6.18
C HIS A 219 15.45 5.84 4.86
N THR A 220 14.65 5.68 3.82
CA THR A 220 14.85 6.31 2.51
C THR A 220 13.80 7.40 2.34
N PRO A 221 14.17 8.62 1.93
CA PRO A 221 13.20 9.70 1.69
C PRO A 221 12.24 9.31 0.56
N ILE A 222 10.96 9.13 0.90
CA ILE A 222 9.89 8.79 -0.04
C ILE A 222 8.62 9.60 0.27
N ALA A 223 7.68 9.57 -0.67
CA ALA A 223 6.29 9.94 -0.44
C ALA A 223 5.38 8.79 -0.90
N LEU A 224 4.39 8.47 -0.09
CA LEU A 224 3.36 7.47 -0.36
C LEU A 224 2.00 8.07 -0.04
N VAL A 225 1.17 8.18 -1.07
CA VAL A 225 -0.15 8.82 -1.00
C VAL A 225 -1.18 7.92 -1.64
N HIS A 226 -2.31 7.69 -0.97
CA HIS A 226 -3.52 7.15 -1.59
C HIS A 226 -4.46 8.31 -1.90
N ALA A 227 -4.87 8.45 -3.16
CA ALA A 227 -5.79 9.49 -3.59
C ALA A 227 -7.06 8.89 -4.19
N THR A 228 -8.21 9.42 -3.74
CA THR A 228 -9.54 9.09 -4.28
C THR A 228 -10.06 10.31 -5.04
N LEU A 229 -10.36 10.12 -6.32
CA LEU A 229 -10.84 11.16 -7.21
C LEU A 229 -12.33 10.92 -7.53
N SER A 230 -13.16 11.90 -7.28
CA SER A 230 -14.56 11.91 -7.73
C SER A 230 -14.64 11.90 -9.26
N PRO A 231 -15.74 11.43 -9.86
CA PRO A 231 -15.93 11.47 -11.32
C PRO A 231 -15.68 12.86 -11.89
N GLY A 232 -14.80 12.96 -12.89
CA GLY A 232 -14.40 14.20 -13.54
C GLY A 232 -13.46 15.12 -12.75
N ALA A 233 -13.12 14.76 -11.52
CA ALA A 233 -12.16 15.54 -10.73
C ALA A 233 -10.73 15.42 -11.28
N SER A 234 -9.93 16.45 -11.02
CA SER A 234 -8.52 16.45 -11.37
C SER A 234 -7.66 17.00 -10.24
N LEU A 235 -6.43 16.51 -10.18
CA LEU A 235 -5.41 16.91 -9.23
C LEU A 235 -4.13 17.23 -9.98
N THR A 236 -3.54 18.39 -9.69
CA THR A 236 -2.14 18.68 -10.01
C THR A 236 -1.40 18.82 -8.70
N LEU A 237 -0.59 17.83 -8.37
CA LEU A 237 0.09 17.71 -7.08
C LEU A 237 1.54 18.19 -7.22
N PRO A 238 1.99 19.20 -6.45
CA PRO A 238 3.40 19.55 -6.35
C PRO A 238 4.20 18.33 -5.88
N TRP A 239 5.30 18.06 -6.57
CA TRP A 239 6.15 16.90 -6.30
C TRP A 239 7.60 17.28 -6.16
N GLN A 240 8.32 16.60 -5.28
CA GLN A 240 9.74 16.89 -5.05
C GLN A 240 10.55 16.68 -6.36
N PRO A 241 11.32 17.68 -6.84
CA PRO A 241 12.00 17.57 -8.13
C PRO A 241 13.04 16.45 -8.22
N ASP A 242 13.67 16.10 -7.09
CA ASP A 242 14.70 15.05 -6.96
C ASP A 242 14.13 13.65 -6.69
N TYR A 243 12.79 13.52 -6.56
CA TYR A 243 12.13 12.21 -6.41
C TYR A 243 11.73 11.65 -7.77
N ASN A 244 11.79 10.34 -7.91
CA ASN A 244 11.01 9.65 -8.94
C ASN A 244 9.51 9.88 -8.68
N ALA A 245 8.68 9.66 -9.69
CA ALA A 245 7.24 9.79 -9.55
C ALA A 245 6.52 8.66 -10.30
N LEU A 246 5.60 8.02 -9.63
CA LEU A 246 4.82 6.88 -10.10
C LEU A 246 3.36 7.09 -9.72
N VAL A 247 2.45 6.67 -10.59
CA VAL A 247 1.01 6.59 -10.29
C VAL A 247 0.51 5.21 -10.66
N TYR A 248 -0.01 4.48 -9.69
CA TYR A 248 -0.65 3.18 -9.90
C TYR A 248 -2.15 3.29 -9.65
N THR A 249 -2.96 2.84 -10.62
CA THR A 249 -4.41 2.88 -10.51
C THR A 249 -4.91 1.60 -9.84
N LEU A 250 -5.43 1.76 -8.62
CA LEU A 250 -6.03 0.68 -7.82
C LEU A 250 -7.42 0.31 -8.32
N ALA A 251 -8.22 1.33 -8.64
CA ALA A 251 -9.59 1.17 -9.13
C ALA A 251 -9.97 2.33 -10.05
N GLY A 252 -10.87 2.09 -10.97
CA GLY A 252 -11.38 3.11 -11.88
C GLY A 252 -10.50 3.37 -13.09
N ARG A 253 -10.75 4.51 -13.74
CA ARG A 253 -10.06 4.94 -14.95
C ARG A 253 -10.01 6.46 -15.07
N GLY A 254 -9.03 6.94 -15.84
CA GLY A 254 -8.83 8.36 -16.07
C GLY A 254 -7.63 8.64 -16.94
N SER A 255 -6.89 9.69 -16.64
CA SER A 255 -5.71 10.10 -17.38
C SER A 255 -4.64 10.69 -16.47
N VAL A 256 -3.39 10.64 -16.94
CA VAL A 256 -2.21 11.15 -16.24
C VAL A 256 -1.38 12.07 -17.13
N GLY A 257 -0.71 13.04 -16.49
CA GLY A 257 0.15 14.05 -17.12
C GLY A 257 -0.63 15.10 -17.91
N ALA A 258 0.06 16.19 -18.28
CA ALA A 258 -0.52 17.29 -19.06
C ALA A 258 -1.09 16.85 -20.42
N THR A 259 -0.53 15.79 -21.01
CA THR A 259 -1.01 15.20 -22.27
C THR A 259 -2.23 14.31 -22.11
N ARG A 260 -2.74 14.12 -20.87
CA ARG A 260 -3.89 13.29 -20.52
C ARG A 260 -3.80 11.88 -21.08
N ARG A 261 -2.66 11.21 -20.85
CA ARG A 261 -2.47 9.83 -21.26
C ARG A 261 -3.43 8.93 -20.49
N PRO A 262 -4.26 8.10 -21.17
CA PRO A 262 -5.21 7.23 -20.50
C PRO A 262 -4.53 6.25 -19.54
N ILE A 263 -5.19 6.00 -18.41
CA ILE A 263 -4.79 5.01 -17.41
C ILE A 263 -6.05 4.38 -16.79
N SER A 264 -5.97 3.11 -16.44
CA SER A 264 -7.06 2.34 -15.83
C SER A 264 -6.54 1.39 -14.76
N MET A 265 -7.47 0.77 -14.03
CA MET A 265 -7.17 -0.19 -12.96
C MET A 265 -6.08 -1.20 -13.37
N GLY A 266 -5.12 -1.43 -12.47
CA GLY A 266 -3.99 -2.31 -12.69
C GLY A 266 -2.90 -1.73 -13.60
N GLN A 267 -2.93 -0.43 -13.90
CA GLN A 267 -1.88 0.22 -14.68
C GLN A 267 -1.00 1.13 -13.85
N LEU A 268 0.28 1.11 -14.16
CA LEU A 268 1.32 1.96 -13.59
C LEU A 268 1.80 2.97 -14.62
N ALA A 269 1.75 4.26 -14.29
CA ALA A 269 2.42 5.32 -15.01
C ALA A 269 3.75 5.66 -14.34
N VAL A 270 4.81 5.75 -15.13
CA VAL A 270 6.13 6.24 -14.73
C VAL A 270 6.32 7.62 -15.32
N PHE A 271 6.74 8.57 -14.50
CA PHE A 271 6.94 9.95 -14.90
C PHE A 271 8.43 10.30 -15.04
N GLY A 272 8.72 11.25 -15.91
CA GLY A 272 10.02 11.89 -16.03
C GLY A 272 10.21 13.02 -15.02
N GLU A 273 11.20 13.88 -15.28
CA GLU A 273 11.53 15.04 -14.44
C GLU A 273 10.49 16.16 -14.59
N GLY A 274 10.21 16.86 -13.51
CA GLY A 274 9.31 17.99 -13.42
C GLY A 274 8.98 18.33 -11.98
N ASP A 275 8.03 19.23 -11.79
CA ASP A 275 7.70 19.83 -10.50
C ASP A 275 6.31 19.39 -10.01
N THR A 276 5.47 18.84 -10.92
CA THR A 276 4.10 18.45 -10.61
C THR A 276 3.72 17.11 -11.23
N VAL A 277 2.75 16.42 -10.62
CA VAL A 277 2.11 15.21 -11.15
C VAL A 277 0.62 15.50 -11.33
N THR A 278 0.13 15.36 -12.57
CA THR A 278 -1.28 15.60 -12.90
C THR A 278 -2.02 14.27 -13.11
N ILE A 279 -3.20 14.16 -12.48
CA ILE A 279 -4.11 13.00 -12.56
C ILE A 279 -5.52 13.53 -12.73
N ALA A 280 -6.34 12.89 -13.56
CA ALA A 280 -7.74 13.22 -13.72
C ALA A 280 -8.59 11.95 -13.86
N ALA A 281 -9.69 11.89 -13.14
CA ALA A 281 -10.68 10.82 -13.25
C ALA A 281 -11.64 11.06 -14.43
N ASP A 282 -12.05 10.00 -15.09
CA ASP A 282 -13.12 10.06 -16.08
C ASP A 282 -14.46 10.39 -15.41
N GLN A 283 -15.40 10.98 -16.19
CA GLN A 283 -16.75 11.33 -15.72
C GLN A 283 -17.58 10.09 -15.33
N THR A 284 -17.27 8.94 -15.90
CA THR A 284 -17.94 7.68 -15.64
C THR A 284 -16.94 6.66 -15.15
N GLN A 285 -17.22 6.07 -14.00
CA GLN A 285 -16.44 5.01 -13.41
C GLN A 285 -17.22 3.70 -13.41
N GLU A 286 -16.57 2.60 -13.80
CA GLU A 286 -17.15 1.25 -13.86
C GLU A 286 -16.46 0.37 -12.80
N THR A 287 -16.65 0.73 -11.52
CA THR A 287 -16.01 0.10 -10.36
C THR A 287 -17.02 -0.06 -9.24
N ARG A 288 -16.71 -0.85 -8.21
CA ARG A 288 -17.54 -0.97 -7.00
C ARG A 288 -17.73 0.39 -6.33
N SER A 289 -16.67 1.19 -6.26
CA SER A 289 -16.74 2.60 -5.85
C SER A 289 -16.97 3.48 -7.10
N PRO A 290 -17.80 4.51 -7.03
CA PRO A 290 -18.00 5.44 -8.15
C PRO A 290 -16.81 6.39 -8.35
N THR A 291 -15.64 6.08 -7.81
CA THR A 291 -14.44 6.92 -7.81
C THR A 291 -13.28 6.25 -8.55
N MET A 292 -12.27 7.03 -8.87
CA MET A 292 -10.97 6.52 -9.27
C MET A 292 -10.03 6.56 -8.07
N ASP A 293 -9.41 5.42 -7.73
CA ASP A 293 -8.45 5.32 -6.64
C ASP A 293 -7.05 5.05 -7.18
N VAL A 294 -6.07 5.83 -6.71
CA VAL A 294 -4.69 5.73 -7.16
C VAL A 294 -3.71 5.80 -6.00
N LEU A 295 -2.58 5.10 -6.15
CA LEU A 295 -1.38 5.36 -5.36
C LEU A 295 -0.49 6.32 -6.12
N ILE A 296 -0.04 7.38 -5.44
CA ILE A 296 0.99 8.30 -5.91
C ILE A 296 2.20 8.04 -5.03
N LEU A 297 3.29 7.59 -5.65
CA LEU A 297 4.48 7.24 -4.91
C LEU A 297 5.74 7.68 -5.64
N GLY A 298 6.77 7.93 -4.87
CA GLY A 298 8.09 8.26 -5.35
C GLY A 298 9.04 8.51 -4.20
N GLY A 299 10.30 8.65 -4.51
CA GLY A 299 11.31 8.90 -3.52
C GLY A 299 12.63 9.33 -4.14
N GLN A 300 13.54 9.75 -3.29
CA GLN A 300 14.89 10.07 -3.70
C GLN A 300 15.62 8.78 -4.11
N PRO A 301 16.06 8.65 -5.38
CA PRO A 301 16.75 7.46 -5.83
C PRO A 301 18.02 7.19 -5.04
N ILE A 302 18.20 5.96 -4.56
CA ILE A 302 19.39 5.53 -3.82
C ILE A 302 20.61 5.43 -4.77
N LYS A 303 20.37 5.03 -6.02
CA LYS A 303 21.40 4.90 -7.07
C LYS A 303 22.53 3.91 -6.72
N GLU A 304 22.23 2.91 -5.91
CA GLU A 304 23.14 1.84 -5.57
C GLU A 304 22.80 0.55 -6.34
N PRO A 305 23.75 -0.38 -6.54
CA PRO A 305 23.46 -1.67 -7.12
C PRO A 305 22.41 -2.44 -6.31
N VAL A 306 21.49 -3.10 -7.01
CA VAL A 306 20.48 -3.97 -6.42
C VAL A 306 20.73 -5.40 -6.88
N ALA A 307 20.93 -6.30 -5.91
CA ALA A 307 20.95 -7.74 -6.10
C ALA A 307 19.82 -8.33 -5.27
N MET A 308 18.84 -8.95 -5.94
CA MET A 308 17.72 -9.59 -5.26
C MET A 308 17.51 -11.01 -5.77
N TYR A 309 17.13 -11.89 -4.85
CA TYR A 309 16.65 -13.22 -5.16
C TYR A 309 15.73 -13.71 -4.03
N GLY A 310 14.52 -14.12 -4.38
CA GLY A 310 13.49 -14.48 -3.41
C GLY A 310 13.25 -13.34 -2.40
N PRO A 311 13.30 -13.65 -1.08
CA PRO A 311 12.94 -12.70 -0.02
C PRO A 311 14.09 -11.78 0.42
N PHE A 312 15.21 -11.71 -0.33
CA PHE A 312 16.40 -10.96 0.05
C PHE A 312 16.77 -9.91 -0.99
N VAL A 313 17.01 -8.68 -0.54
CA VAL A 313 17.41 -7.53 -1.37
C VAL A 313 18.68 -6.90 -0.79
N MET A 314 19.81 -7.14 -1.47
CA MET A 314 21.13 -6.69 -1.06
C MET A 314 21.79 -5.88 -2.18
N ASN A 315 23.05 -5.51 -2.03
CA ASN A 315 23.80 -4.78 -3.07
C ASN A 315 24.62 -5.70 -3.98
N THR A 316 24.95 -6.92 -3.54
CA THR A 316 25.73 -7.91 -4.30
C THR A 316 25.12 -9.31 -4.23
N LYS A 317 25.41 -10.13 -5.24
CA LYS A 317 25.01 -11.55 -5.23
C LYS A 317 25.62 -12.32 -4.05
N ALA A 318 26.85 -11.98 -3.64
CA ALA A 318 27.48 -12.60 -2.49
C ALA A 318 26.73 -12.33 -1.19
N GLU A 319 26.25 -11.09 -1.00
CA GLU A 319 25.43 -10.72 0.16
C GLU A 319 24.08 -11.43 0.16
N VAL A 320 23.46 -11.63 -1.02
CA VAL A 320 22.23 -12.43 -1.14
C VAL A 320 22.49 -13.89 -0.77
N MET A 321 23.55 -14.49 -1.25
CA MET A 321 23.93 -15.88 -0.88
C MET A 321 24.19 -15.99 0.63
N GLN A 322 24.87 -15.02 1.21
CA GLN A 322 25.07 -14.97 2.66
C GLN A 322 23.75 -14.87 3.43
N ALA A 323 22.76 -14.16 2.91
CA ALA A 323 21.43 -14.08 3.54
C ALA A 323 20.73 -15.46 3.55
N PHE A 324 20.86 -16.26 2.49
CA PHE A 324 20.34 -17.63 2.47
C PHE A 324 21.06 -18.54 3.48
N GLU A 325 22.40 -18.47 3.55
CA GLU A 325 23.19 -19.22 4.53
C GLU A 325 22.82 -18.82 5.96
N ASP A 326 22.61 -17.53 6.21
CA ASP A 326 22.18 -17.01 7.51
C ASP A 326 20.78 -17.51 7.89
N TYR A 327 19.86 -17.54 6.94
CA TYR A 327 18.52 -18.08 7.13
C TYR A 327 18.56 -19.57 7.47
N GLN A 328 19.27 -20.38 6.66
CA GLN A 328 19.40 -21.82 6.87
C GLN A 328 20.07 -22.17 8.21
N ALA A 329 20.95 -21.30 8.69
CA ALA A 329 21.61 -21.45 9.98
C ALA A 329 20.79 -20.89 11.16
N GLY A 330 19.54 -20.44 10.94
CA GLY A 330 18.67 -19.89 12.00
C GLY A 330 19.10 -18.51 12.52
N ARG A 331 19.92 -17.77 11.78
CA ARG A 331 20.43 -16.45 12.21
C ARG A 331 19.49 -15.28 11.96
N LEU A 332 18.35 -15.50 11.29
CA LEU A 332 17.35 -14.46 11.02
C LEU A 332 16.18 -14.44 12.02
N GLY A 333 16.27 -15.26 13.06
CA GLY A 333 15.26 -15.37 14.10
C GLY A 333 14.77 -16.81 14.28
N THR A 334 13.88 -16.99 15.23
CA THR A 334 13.24 -18.28 15.54
C THR A 334 11.74 -18.09 15.59
N ILE A 335 11.00 -18.97 14.94
CA ILE A 335 9.54 -18.97 14.99
C ILE A 335 9.09 -19.17 16.44
N PRO A 336 8.26 -18.28 17.02
CA PRO A 336 7.78 -18.43 18.38
C PRO A 336 7.03 -19.74 18.59
N ALA A 337 7.19 -20.39 19.75
CA ALA A 337 6.59 -21.69 20.06
C ALA A 337 5.05 -21.70 19.92
N ALA A 338 4.38 -20.56 20.15
CA ALA A 338 2.94 -20.41 19.95
C ALA A 338 2.51 -20.58 18.49
N HIS A 339 3.41 -20.40 17.55
CA HIS A 339 3.16 -20.51 16.10
C HIS A 339 3.90 -21.70 15.45
N ALA A 340 4.61 -22.50 16.22
CA ALA A 340 5.40 -23.65 15.70
C ALA A 340 4.53 -24.78 15.10
N GLY A 341 3.22 -24.77 15.33
CA GLY A 341 2.25 -25.73 14.77
C GLY A 341 1.65 -25.32 13.42
N VAL A 342 1.94 -24.13 12.91
CA VAL A 342 1.38 -23.58 11.64
C VAL A 342 2.29 -23.92 10.44
N GLN A 343 3.29 -24.77 10.60
CA GLN A 343 3.99 -25.35 9.47
C GLN A 343 3.11 -26.45 8.85
N GLY A 344 2.19 -25.98 7.99
CA GLY A 344 1.28 -26.82 7.21
C GLY A 344 2.06 -27.71 6.24
N GLY A 345 1.68 -28.95 6.20
CA GLY A 345 2.24 -29.96 5.34
C GLY A 345 2.28 -29.58 3.86
N THR A 346 3.47 -29.68 3.29
CA THR A 346 3.74 -30.13 1.93
C THR A 346 5.16 -30.69 1.88
N GLU A 347 5.34 -31.89 2.37
CA GLU A 347 6.29 -32.85 1.85
C GLU A 347 5.59 -34.19 1.95
N ASP A 348 5.07 -34.62 0.80
CA ASP A 348 5.11 -35.98 0.27
C ASP A 348 4.11 -36.07 -0.89
N GLU A 349 4.65 -36.00 -2.11
CA GLU A 349 4.41 -37.04 -3.13
C GLU A 349 5.20 -36.70 -4.40
N ALA A 350 6.25 -37.56 -4.61
CA ALA A 350 6.93 -38.01 -5.84
C ALA A 350 7.14 -37.04 -7.03
#